data_1c7e0eb5974c43bba2ac7563d1be0ce5
#
_entry.id   1c7e0eb5974c43bba2ac7563d1be0ce5
#
_cell.length_a   1.000
_cell.length_b   1.000
_cell.length_c   1.000
_cell.angle_alpha   90.00
_cell.angle_beta   90.00
_cell.angle_gamma   90.00
#
_symmetry.space_group_name_H-M   'P 1'
#
loop_
_entity.id
_entity.type
_entity.pdbx_description
1 polymer ?
#
loop_
_entity_poly.entity_id
_entity_poly.type
_entity_poly.pdbx_seq_one_letter_code
_entity_poly.pdbx_strand_id
1 'polypeptide(L)'
;MDDDRANARIYRYDTGQLIKFYDIPDGVEVQFSNEHSTNGTINKRITDGMVQIPDSLLTSKDNIIAYIKYIDENSETTTKLIKFGLLDRAKPSDYVSPDEEPSF
;
A
#
# COMPACT_ATOMS: atom_id res chain seq x y z
N MET A 1 -11.72 -1.47 20.90
CA MET A 1 -11.09 -1.41 20.36
C MET A 1 -10.12 -1.37 20.23
N ASP A 2 -9.78 -1.46 20.28
CA ASP A 2 -8.89 -1.26 20.14
C ASP A 2 -8.50 -1.16 19.21
N ASP A 3 -8.14 -0.92 19.44
CA ASP A 3 -7.98 -0.70 18.03
C ASP A 3 -6.54 -0.88 17.64
N ASP A 4 -6.25 -2.05 17.19
CA ASP A 4 -4.88 -2.43 16.86
C ASP A 4 -4.29 -1.56 15.77
N ARG A 5 -5.15 -1.02 14.88
CA ARG A 5 -4.65 -0.17 13.80
C ARG A 5 -4.04 1.13 14.30
N ALA A 6 -4.55 1.61 15.44
CA ALA A 6 -4.00 2.82 16.02
C ALA A 6 -2.54 2.64 16.43
N ASN A 7 -2.13 1.42 16.65
CA ASN A 7 -0.77 1.09 17.07
C ASN A 7 0.08 0.56 15.92
N ALA A 8 -0.53 0.37 14.75
CA ALA A 8 0.21 -0.11 13.59
C ALA A 8 1.09 1.01 13.06
N ARG A 9 2.37 0.73 12.93
CA ARG A 9 3.36 1.69 12.46
C ARG A 9 4.06 1.13 11.26
N ILE A 10 4.17 1.95 10.22
CA ILE A 10 4.94 1.60 9.03
C ILE A 10 6.12 2.54 8.99
N TYR A 11 7.30 1.95 8.96
CA TYR A 11 8.54 2.72 8.96
C TYR A 11 9.19 2.65 7.58
N ARG A 12 9.91 3.70 7.25
CA ARG A 12 10.76 3.71 6.08
C ARG A 12 11.70 2.49 6.13
N TYR A 13 11.86 1.82 5.00
CA TYR A 13 12.65 0.59 4.84
C TYR A 13 12.01 -0.67 5.44
N ASP A 14 10.76 -0.62 5.86
CA ASP A 14 10.03 -1.84 6.22
C ASP A 14 9.80 -2.70 4.98
N THR A 15 9.60 -3.98 5.21
CA THR A 15 9.31 -4.95 4.14
C THR A 15 8.15 -5.83 4.58
N GLY A 16 7.44 -6.37 3.58
CA GLY A 16 6.39 -7.35 3.85
C GLY A 16 5.16 -6.78 4.54
N GLN A 17 4.91 -5.49 4.45
CA GLN A 17 3.77 -4.87 5.12
C GLN A 17 2.48 -5.19 4.38
N LEU A 18 1.50 -5.71 5.09
CA LEU A 18 0.21 -6.14 4.52
C LEU A 18 -0.91 -5.21 4.97
N ILE A 19 -1.85 -4.97 4.04
CA ILE A 19 -3.11 -4.30 4.34
C ILE A 19 -4.22 -5.34 4.21
N LYS A 20 -5.11 -5.38 5.20
CA LYS A 20 -6.25 -6.28 5.17
C LYS A 20 -7.51 -5.49 4.88
N PHE A 21 -8.28 -5.97 3.91
CA PHE A 21 -9.57 -5.39 3.56
C PHE A 21 -10.69 -6.37 3.93
N TYR A 22 -11.77 -5.84 4.47
CA TYR A 22 -12.89 -6.67 4.93
C TYR A 22 -14.08 -6.62 4.00
N ASP A 23 -14.16 -5.62 3.14
CA ASP A 23 -15.34 -5.38 2.31
C ASP A 23 -15.01 -5.21 0.84
N ILE A 24 -13.82 -5.59 0.41
CA ILE A 24 -13.40 -5.50 -0.98
C ILE A 24 -13.11 -6.90 -1.51
N PRO A 25 -13.71 -7.28 -2.64
CA PRO A 25 -13.51 -8.63 -3.18
C PRO A 25 -12.07 -8.91 -3.57
N ASP A 26 -11.69 -10.19 -3.49
CA ASP A 26 -10.42 -10.65 -4.02
C ASP A 26 -10.34 -10.41 -5.52
N GLY A 27 -9.14 -10.17 -6.02
CA GLY A 27 -8.93 -9.93 -7.44
C GLY A 27 -8.99 -8.45 -7.81
N VAL A 28 -9.51 -7.60 -6.93
CA VAL A 28 -9.53 -6.16 -7.17
C VAL A 28 -8.11 -5.63 -7.11
N GLU A 29 -7.78 -4.74 -8.05
CA GLU A 29 -6.46 -4.16 -8.14
C GLU A 29 -6.33 -2.94 -7.24
N VAL A 30 -5.21 -2.87 -6.53
CA VAL A 30 -4.84 -1.71 -5.73
C VAL A 30 -3.65 -1.04 -6.40
N GLN A 31 -3.77 0.25 -6.69
CA GLN A 31 -2.72 1.02 -7.32
C GLN A 31 -1.98 1.81 -6.26
N PHE A 32 -0.72 1.47 -6.04
CA PHE A 32 0.11 2.12 -5.03
C PHE A 32 1.06 3.12 -5.64
N SER A 33 1.27 4.23 -4.95
CA SER A 33 2.27 5.22 -5.33
C SER A 33 2.69 6.00 -4.10
N ASN A 34 3.78 6.75 -4.22
CA ASN A 34 4.10 7.77 -3.23
C ASN A 34 3.32 9.03 -3.57
N GLU A 35 2.90 9.76 -2.56
CA GLU A 35 1.96 10.88 -2.73
C GLU A 35 2.46 11.94 -3.72
N HIS A 36 3.73 12.26 -3.65
CA HIS A 36 4.30 13.34 -4.46
C HIS A 36 5.11 12.84 -5.65
N SER A 37 5.03 11.54 -5.92
CA SER A 37 5.77 10.96 -7.03
C SER A 37 4.97 11.04 -8.31
N THR A 38 5.68 11.22 -9.43
CA THR A 38 5.10 11.18 -10.77
C THR A 38 5.57 9.96 -11.54
N ASN A 39 6.14 8.97 -10.85
CA ASN A 39 6.77 7.82 -11.49
C ASN A 39 5.79 6.71 -11.88
N GLY A 40 4.49 6.93 -11.71
CA GLY A 40 3.49 5.90 -12.00
C GLY A 40 3.14 5.09 -10.75
N THR A 41 2.45 3.98 -10.97
CA THR A 41 1.94 3.17 -9.88
C THR A 41 2.50 1.76 -9.91
N ILE A 42 2.51 1.12 -8.75
CA ILE A 42 2.78 -0.31 -8.64
C ILE A 42 1.45 -0.96 -8.26
N ASN A 43 0.99 -1.89 -9.08
CA ASN A 43 -0.34 -2.46 -8.94
C ASN A 43 -0.26 -3.85 -8.34
N LYS A 44 -1.08 -4.10 -7.33
CA LYS A 44 -1.18 -5.39 -6.66
C LYS A 44 -2.63 -5.81 -6.60
N ARG A 45 -2.90 -7.11 -6.58
CA ARG A 45 -4.26 -7.63 -6.47
C ARG A 45 -4.51 -8.13 -5.06
N ILE A 46 -5.72 -7.88 -4.57
CA ILE A 46 -6.15 -8.37 -3.28
C ILE A 46 -6.30 -9.89 -3.37
N THR A 47 -5.67 -10.59 -2.45
CA THR A 47 -5.72 -12.05 -2.35
C THR A 47 -5.98 -12.43 -0.90
N ASP A 48 -7.00 -13.24 -0.67
CA ASP A 48 -7.40 -13.63 0.69
C ASP A 48 -7.68 -12.41 1.57
N GLY A 49 -8.22 -11.37 0.96
CA GLY A 49 -8.54 -10.14 1.67
C GLY A 49 -7.36 -9.25 1.98
N MET A 50 -6.18 -9.57 1.47
CA MET A 50 -4.96 -8.83 1.80
C MET A 50 -4.20 -8.43 0.56
N VAL A 51 -3.39 -7.37 0.72
CA VAL A 51 -2.46 -6.92 -0.31
C VAL A 51 -1.20 -6.42 0.36
N GLN A 52 -0.06 -6.66 -0.28
CA GLN A 52 1.21 -6.19 0.23
C GLN A 52 1.53 -4.80 -0.32
N ILE A 53 1.93 -3.90 0.56
CA ILE A 53 2.45 -2.60 0.14
C ILE A 53 3.80 -2.86 -0.54
N PRO A 54 4.00 -2.34 -1.77
CA PRO A 54 5.29 -2.55 -2.46
C PRO A 54 6.45 -2.03 -1.62
N ASP A 55 7.42 -2.89 -1.38
CA ASP A 55 8.57 -2.53 -0.54
C ASP A 55 9.34 -1.34 -1.11
N SER A 56 9.39 -1.21 -2.43
CA SER A 56 10.12 -0.13 -3.07
C SER A 56 9.59 1.25 -2.70
N LEU A 57 8.29 1.35 -2.43
CA LEU A 57 7.69 2.63 -2.05
C LEU A 57 8.03 3.02 -0.62
N LEU A 58 8.50 2.07 0.17
CA LEU A 58 8.86 2.31 1.56
C LEU A 58 10.31 2.79 1.70
N THR A 59 11.00 3.00 0.59
CA THR A 59 12.37 3.56 0.63
C THR A 59 12.37 5.08 0.69
N SER A 60 11.22 5.70 0.48
CA SER A 60 11.06 7.16 0.50
C SER A 60 10.43 7.59 1.80
N LYS A 61 10.61 8.87 2.17
CA LYS A 61 9.89 9.47 3.30
C LYS A 61 8.44 9.81 2.96
N ASP A 62 8.11 9.76 1.68
CA ASP A 62 6.81 10.23 1.21
C ASP A 62 5.70 9.28 1.63
N ASN A 63 4.50 9.83 1.80
CA ASN A 63 3.33 9.03 2.13
C ASN A 63 3.02 8.04 1.01
N ILE A 64 2.38 6.93 1.39
CA ILE A 64 1.92 5.93 0.44
C ILE A 64 0.46 6.18 0.15
N ILE A 65 0.10 6.18 -1.12
CA ILE A 65 -1.29 6.29 -1.57
C ILE A 65 -1.72 4.94 -2.13
N ALA A 66 -2.86 4.45 -1.68
CA ALA A 66 -3.50 3.27 -2.25
C ALA A 66 -4.81 3.71 -2.89
N TYR A 67 -4.91 3.55 -4.20
CA TYR A 67 -6.10 3.89 -4.97
C TYR A 67 -6.78 2.61 -5.41
N ILE A 68 -8.07 2.47 -5.07
CA ILE A 68 -8.85 1.27 -5.35
C ILE A 68 -10.16 1.68 -6.00
N LYS A 69 -10.49 1.04 -7.11
CA LYS A 69 -11.77 1.27 -7.78
C LYS A 69 -12.34 -0.09 -8.17
N TYR A 70 -13.55 -0.35 -7.77
CA TYR A 70 -14.17 -1.65 -8.01
C TYR A 70 -15.69 -1.53 -8.10
N ILE A 71 -16.32 -2.61 -8.60
CA ILE A 71 -17.78 -2.72 -8.64
C ILE A 71 -18.20 -3.45 -7.38
N ASP A 72 -19.04 -2.80 -6.58
CA ASP A 72 -19.50 -3.38 -5.32
C ASP A 72 -20.67 -4.34 -5.56
N GLU A 73 -21.19 -4.93 -4.48
CA GLU A 73 -22.26 -5.92 -4.56
C GLU A 73 -23.56 -5.37 -5.10
N ASN A 74 -23.73 -4.05 -5.06
CA ASN A 74 -24.91 -3.38 -5.61
C ASN A 74 -24.73 -2.98 -7.07
N SER A 75 -23.67 -3.46 -7.71
CA SER A 75 -23.30 -3.15 -9.10
C SER A 75 -22.97 -1.68 -9.30
N GLU A 76 -22.55 -1.00 -8.23
CA GLU A 76 -22.13 0.38 -8.28
C GLU A 76 -20.62 0.49 -8.19
N THR A 77 -20.06 1.48 -8.87
CA THR A 77 -18.62 1.74 -8.80
C THR A 77 -18.28 2.43 -7.49
N THR A 78 -17.35 1.85 -6.76
CA THR A 78 -16.85 2.40 -5.52
C THR A 78 -15.38 2.74 -5.67
N THR A 79 -15.00 3.93 -5.23
CA THR A 79 -13.60 4.38 -5.26
C THR A 79 -13.16 4.64 -3.82
N LYS A 80 -12.00 4.09 -3.47
CA LYS A 80 -11.38 4.35 -2.17
C LYS A 80 -9.97 4.88 -2.39
N LEU A 81 -9.62 5.89 -1.62
CA LEU A 81 -8.26 6.43 -1.59
C LEU A 81 -7.79 6.41 -0.16
N ILE A 82 -6.71 5.70 0.09
CA ILE A 82 -6.16 5.55 1.43
C ILE A 82 -4.75 6.10 1.44
N LYS A 83 -4.46 6.93 2.44
CA LYS A 83 -3.13 7.50 2.60
C LYS A 83 -2.49 6.95 3.87
N PHE A 84 -1.28 6.45 3.75
CA PHE A 84 -0.50 5.95 4.87
C PHE A 84 0.70 6.85 5.10
N GLY A 85 0.84 7.33 6.31
CA GLY A 85 2.05 8.06 6.69
C GLY A 85 3.16 7.09 7.07
N LEU A 86 4.40 7.45 6.75
CA LEU A 86 5.56 6.65 7.12
C LEU A 86 6.33 7.36 8.23
N LEU A 87 6.85 6.55 9.14
CA LEU A 87 7.80 7.03 10.14
C LEU A 87 9.21 6.84 9.57
N ASP A 88 10.02 7.87 9.70
CA ASP A 88 11.38 7.81 9.17
C ASP A 88 12.30 7.03 10.11
N ARG A 89 13.35 6.47 9.54
CA ARG A 89 14.40 5.79 10.29
C ARG A 89 15.63 5.69 9.41
N ALA A 90 16.75 5.41 10.05
CA ALA A 90 17.99 5.19 9.32
C ALA A 90 17.89 3.90 8.50
N LYS A 91 18.51 3.91 7.34
CA LYS A 91 18.56 2.73 6.48
C LYS A 91 19.33 1.61 7.18
N PRO A 92 18.72 0.43 7.34
CA PRO A 92 19.44 -0.70 7.95
C PRO A 92 20.65 -1.10 7.12
N SER A 93 21.72 -1.50 7.79
CA SER A 93 22.96 -1.85 7.09
C SER A 93 22.83 -3.10 6.22
N ASP A 94 21.88 -3.96 6.57
CA ASP A 94 21.62 -5.21 5.82
C ASP A 94 20.47 -5.07 4.85
N TYR A 95 19.98 -3.85 4.59
CA TYR A 95 18.85 -3.63 3.71
C TYR A 95 19.22 -3.96 2.27
N VAL A 96 18.36 -4.74 1.62
CA VAL A 96 18.49 -5.08 0.21
C VAL A 96 17.41 -4.34 -0.56
N SER A 97 17.80 -3.55 -1.56
CA SER A 97 16.85 -2.78 -2.35
C SER A 97 15.93 -3.71 -3.13
N PRO A 98 14.61 -3.45 -3.09
CA PRO A 98 13.66 -4.28 -3.83
C PRO A 98 13.76 -4.04 -5.34
N ASP A 99 13.31 -5.04 -6.11
CA ASP A 99 13.32 -4.98 -7.57
C ASP A 99 12.06 -4.38 -8.17
N GLU A 100 11.10 -4.01 -7.33
CA GLU A 100 9.83 -3.50 -7.80
C GLU A 100 9.98 -2.13 -8.44
N GLU A 101 9.31 -1.92 -9.56
CA GLU A 101 9.36 -0.65 -10.27
C GLU A 101 7.95 -0.18 -10.60
N PRO A 102 7.71 1.15 -10.59
CA PRO A 102 6.40 1.70 -10.95
C PRO A 102 6.05 1.41 -12.42
N SER A 103 4.76 1.23 -12.65
CA SER A 103 4.21 1.10 -13.99
C SER A 103 3.64 2.44 -14.46
N PHE A 104 3.76 2.70 -15.74
CA PHE A 104 3.25 3.93 -16.33
C PHE A 104 2.07 3.66 -17.24
#